data_59ec03b0fbf5009e5de62626bbdc10e1
#
_entry.id   59ec03b0fbf5009e5de62626bbdc10e1
#
_cell.length_a   1.000
_cell.length_b   1.000
_cell.length_c   1.000
_cell.angle_alpha   90.00
_cell.angle_beta   90.00
_cell.angle_gamma   90.00
#
_symmetry.space_group_name_H-M   'P 1'
#
loop_
_entity.id
_entity.type
_entity.pdbx_description
1 polymer ?
#
loop_
_entity_poly.entity_id
_entity_poly.type
_entity_poly.pdbx_seq_one_letter_code
_entity_poly.pdbx_strand_id
1 'polypeptide(L)'
;MDPAVRKRTLRLMSNGMYVMTSSNGEQHGAATLTWISQASFKPPLLMAAIRPTSNVFKCLAESRVAAIHILDAGQQEMAQRFFCPTRVVDGTINGEPFSPGVTRAPILQNAHAHVECEVRHIFSRGDHAVVVLEVIEAECDGDIDPLTVAASPWEYGG
;
A
#
# COMPACT_ATOMS: atom_id res chain seq x y z
N MET A 1 -11.91 2.17 -29.07
CA MET A 1 -12.47 2.65 -27.79
C MET A 1 -11.97 4.06 -27.55
N ASP A 2 -12.87 5.00 -27.24
CA ASP A 2 -12.52 6.39 -26.95
C ASP A 2 -11.70 6.48 -25.62
N PRO A 3 -10.47 7.01 -25.64
CA PRO A 3 -9.62 7.11 -24.46
C PRO A 3 -10.21 7.96 -23.32
N ALA A 4 -10.94 9.03 -23.65
CA ALA A 4 -11.55 9.90 -22.66
C ALA A 4 -12.71 9.22 -21.94
N VAL A 5 -13.54 8.49 -22.67
CA VAL A 5 -14.63 7.70 -22.10
C VAL A 5 -14.05 6.59 -21.20
N ARG A 6 -13.04 5.86 -21.68
CA ARG A 6 -12.37 4.82 -20.91
C ARG A 6 -11.85 5.36 -19.58
N LYS A 7 -11.06 6.44 -19.63
CA LYS A 7 -10.47 7.07 -18.44
C LYS A 7 -11.53 7.48 -17.42
N ARG A 8 -12.58 8.17 -17.90
CA ARG A 8 -13.67 8.59 -17.01
C ARG A 8 -14.40 7.40 -16.38
N THR A 9 -14.69 6.36 -17.18
CA THR A 9 -15.40 5.16 -16.69
C THR A 9 -14.58 4.41 -15.65
N LEU A 10 -13.27 4.19 -15.88
CA LEU A 10 -12.41 3.48 -14.93
C LEU A 10 -12.23 4.25 -13.61
N ARG A 11 -12.27 5.58 -13.64
CA ARG A 11 -12.21 6.43 -12.44
C ARG A 11 -13.47 6.37 -11.57
N LEU A 12 -14.56 5.79 -12.06
CA LEU A 12 -15.77 5.54 -11.26
C LEU A 12 -15.60 4.33 -10.32
N MET A 13 -14.58 3.51 -10.52
CA MET A 13 -14.28 2.42 -9.60
C MET A 13 -13.77 2.98 -8.28
N SER A 14 -14.46 2.61 -7.18
CA SER A 14 -14.09 3.07 -5.85
C SER A 14 -12.77 2.45 -5.39
N ASN A 15 -11.89 3.28 -4.87
CA ASN A 15 -10.59 2.85 -4.33
C ASN A 15 -10.33 3.52 -2.98
N GLY A 16 -9.78 2.76 -2.04
CA GLY A 16 -9.18 3.28 -0.83
C GLY A 16 -7.83 3.93 -1.09
N MET A 17 -7.25 4.52 -0.05
CA MET A 17 -5.87 4.99 -0.03
C MET A 17 -5.12 4.32 1.10
N TYR A 18 -3.99 3.74 0.77
CA TYR A 18 -3.18 2.92 1.68
C TYR A 18 -1.71 3.32 1.55
N VAL A 19 -0.94 3.13 2.60
CA VAL A 19 0.52 3.16 2.49
C VAL A 19 1.03 1.72 2.61
N MET A 20 1.73 1.26 1.59
CA MET A 20 2.44 -0.02 1.64
C MET A 20 3.90 0.22 1.98
N THR A 21 4.43 -0.62 2.86
CA THR A 21 5.85 -0.65 3.23
C THR A 21 6.41 -2.04 3.03
N SER A 22 7.69 -2.12 2.77
CA SER A 22 8.46 -3.37 2.72
C SER A 22 9.93 -3.11 3.03
N SER A 23 10.66 -4.14 3.43
CA SER A 23 12.09 -4.08 3.66
C SER A 23 12.74 -5.40 3.26
N ASN A 24 13.88 -5.33 2.60
CA ASN A 24 14.73 -6.49 2.33
C ASN A 24 15.89 -6.66 3.36
N GLY A 25 15.86 -5.86 4.43
CA GLY A 25 16.90 -5.85 5.47
C GLY A 25 17.98 -4.78 5.25
N GLU A 26 18.25 -4.40 4.01
CA GLU A 26 19.23 -3.36 3.65
C GLU A 26 18.54 -2.05 3.27
N GLN A 27 17.43 -2.17 2.56
CA GLN A 27 16.65 -1.04 2.07
C GLN A 27 15.19 -1.14 2.51
N HIS A 28 14.56 0.02 2.66
CA HIS A 28 13.13 0.15 2.87
C HIS A 28 12.48 0.74 1.62
N GLY A 29 11.29 0.27 1.33
CA GLY A 29 10.43 0.84 0.30
C GLY A 29 9.08 1.19 0.91
N ALA A 30 8.53 2.32 0.51
CA ALA A 30 7.19 2.76 0.92
C ALA A 30 6.53 3.56 -0.19
N ALA A 31 5.24 3.38 -0.38
CA ALA A 31 4.46 4.13 -1.36
C ALA A 31 2.98 4.16 -0.99
N THR A 32 2.30 5.24 -1.35
CA THR A 32 0.84 5.29 -1.33
C THR A 32 0.29 4.53 -2.51
N LEU A 33 -0.65 3.62 -2.24
CA LEU A 33 -1.32 2.78 -3.22
C LEU A 33 -2.83 2.95 -3.12
N THR A 34 -3.51 2.77 -4.25
CA THR A 34 -4.97 2.86 -4.34
C THR A 34 -5.62 1.57 -4.85
N TRP A 35 -4.89 0.74 -5.58
CA TRP A 35 -5.42 -0.50 -6.16
C TRP A 35 -5.11 -1.69 -5.28
N ILE A 36 -5.85 -1.79 -4.16
CA ILE A 36 -5.80 -2.90 -3.20
C ILE A 36 -7.23 -3.38 -2.94
N SER A 37 -7.41 -4.68 -2.93
CA SER A 37 -8.70 -5.32 -2.62
C SER A 37 -8.50 -6.64 -1.89
N GLN A 38 -9.50 -7.03 -1.10
CA GLN A 38 -9.62 -8.40 -0.60
C GLN A 38 -9.88 -9.36 -1.77
N ALA A 39 -9.27 -10.55 -1.73
CA ALA A 39 -9.34 -11.55 -2.79
C ALA A 39 -9.80 -12.92 -2.31
N SER A 40 -9.70 -13.24 -1.02
CA SER A 40 -10.12 -14.52 -0.43
C SER A 40 -10.32 -14.40 1.08
N PHE A 41 -11.23 -15.21 1.62
CA PHE A 41 -11.44 -15.34 3.06
C PHE A 41 -10.55 -16.42 3.69
N LYS A 42 -10.34 -17.54 2.99
CA LYS A 42 -9.59 -18.70 3.50
C LYS A 42 -8.72 -19.29 2.40
N PRO A 43 -7.39 -19.05 2.45
CA PRO A 43 -6.69 -18.14 3.35
C PRO A 43 -7.10 -16.68 3.12
N PRO A 44 -6.86 -15.76 4.08
CA PRO A 44 -7.17 -14.35 3.90
C PRO A 44 -6.16 -13.73 2.93
N LEU A 45 -6.60 -13.47 1.71
CA LEU A 45 -5.77 -12.91 0.65
C LEU A 45 -6.20 -11.50 0.27
N LEU A 46 -5.19 -10.70 -0.03
CA LEU A 46 -5.33 -9.40 -0.69
C LEU A 46 -4.68 -9.47 -2.07
N MET A 47 -5.11 -8.59 -2.96
CA MET A 47 -4.41 -8.28 -4.20
C MET A 47 -4.09 -6.79 -4.25
N ALA A 48 -2.89 -6.47 -4.70
CA ALA A 48 -2.43 -5.10 -4.88
C ALA A 48 -1.78 -4.94 -6.25
N ALA A 49 -2.07 -3.85 -6.95
CA ALA A 49 -1.38 -3.52 -8.18
C ALA A 49 -0.30 -2.46 -7.90
N ILE A 50 0.95 -2.78 -8.19
CA ILE A 50 2.12 -1.99 -7.80
C ILE A 50 3.01 -1.78 -9.02
N ARG A 51 3.57 -0.58 -9.17
CA ARG A 51 4.54 -0.30 -10.24
C ARG A 51 5.84 -1.05 -9.97
N PRO A 52 6.33 -1.88 -10.92
CA PRO A 52 7.57 -2.65 -10.74
C PRO A 52 8.82 -1.78 -10.55
N THR A 53 8.77 -0.53 -10.99
CA THR A 53 9.87 0.44 -10.84
C THR A 53 9.95 1.09 -9.45
N SER A 54 8.92 0.91 -8.60
CA SER A 54 8.88 1.49 -7.26
C SER A 54 9.82 0.77 -6.29
N ASN A 55 10.34 1.52 -5.31
CA ASN A 55 11.21 0.93 -4.27
C ASN A 55 10.46 -0.10 -3.41
N VAL A 56 9.18 0.14 -3.11
CA VAL A 56 8.38 -0.83 -2.34
C VAL A 56 8.23 -2.15 -3.09
N PHE A 57 8.03 -2.12 -4.41
CA PHE A 57 7.96 -3.35 -5.19
C PHE A 57 9.30 -4.11 -5.19
N LYS A 58 10.42 -3.40 -5.38
CA LYS A 58 11.75 -4.01 -5.36
C LYS A 58 12.02 -4.71 -4.03
N CYS A 59 11.73 -4.03 -2.91
CA CYS A 59 11.88 -4.63 -1.58
C CYS A 59 10.99 -5.86 -1.39
N LEU A 60 9.69 -5.77 -1.71
CA LEU A 60 8.77 -6.90 -1.50
C LEU A 60 9.03 -8.08 -2.43
N ALA A 61 9.55 -7.86 -3.64
CA ALA A 61 9.90 -8.94 -4.55
C ALA A 61 11.07 -9.79 -4.02
N GLU A 62 11.99 -9.17 -3.29
CA GLU A 62 13.12 -9.85 -2.65
C GLU A 62 12.74 -10.44 -1.29
N SER A 63 12.17 -9.64 -0.40
CA SER A 63 11.86 -10.04 0.97
C SER A 63 10.64 -10.94 1.11
N ARG A 64 9.72 -10.86 0.16
CA ARG A 64 8.43 -11.56 0.17
C ARG A 64 7.50 -11.18 1.31
N VAL A 65 7.71 -9.98 1.92
CA VAL A 65 6.86 -9.43 2.97
C VAL A 65 6.50 -7.98 2.70
N ALA A 66 5.34 -7.57 3.17
CA ALA A 66 4.88 -6.18 3.13
C ALA A 66 3.92 -5.89 4.27
N ALA A 67 3.83 -4.63 4.67
CA ALA A 67 2.73 -4.14 5.50
C ALA A 67 1.87 -3.16 4.70
N ILE A 68 0.56 -3.20 4.92
CA ILE A 68 -0.41 -2.29 4.31
C ILE A 68 -1.10 -1.54 5.43
N HIS A 69 -0.92 -0.21 5.44
CA HIS A 69 -1.53 0.68 6.42
C HIS A 69 -2.81 1.27 5.83
N ILE A 70 -3.91 1.08 6.52
CA ILE A 70 -5.22 1.65 6.18
C ILE A 70 -5.27 3.05 6.81
N LEU A 71 -5.38 4.08 5.98
CA LEU A 71 -5.38 5.45 6.45
C LEU A 71 -6.77 5.89 6.85
N ASP A 72 -6.85 6.66 7.94
CA ASP A 72 -8.06 7.39 8.32
C ASP A 72 -8.27 8.60 7.40
N ALA A 73 -9.52 9.03 7.24
CA ALA A 73 -9.89 10.20 6.41
C ALA A 73 -9.12 11.48 6.78
N GLY A 74 -8.73 11.64 8.04
CA GLY A 74 -7.90 12.74 8.52
C GLY A 74 -6.40 12.63 8.18
N GLN A 75 -5.94 11.51 7.63
CA GLN A 75 -4.51 11.25 7.37
C GLN A 75 -4.08 11.54 5.93
N GLN A 76 -4.67 12.52 5.27
CA GLN A 76 -4.31 12.91 3.90
C GLN A 76 -2.84 13.36 3.79
N GLU A 77 -2.31 14.07 4.79
CA GLU A 77 -0.90 14.47 4.80
C GLU A 77 0.04 13.27 4.82
N MET A 78 -0.30 12.22 5.57
CA MET A 78 0.47 10.97 5.58
C MET A 78 0.45 10.34 4.18
N ALA A 79 -0.71 10.22 3.53
CA ALA A 79 -0.80 9.72 2.16
C ALA A 79 0.11 10.49 1.21
N GLN A 80 0.12 11.83 1.30
CA GLN A 80 0.91 12.70 0.42
C GLN A 80 2.42 12.53 0.61
N ARG A 81 2.90 12.29 1.82
CA ARG A 81 4.33 12.05 2.08
C ARG A 81 4.88 10.84 1.33
N PHE A 82 4.05 9.85 1.07
CA PHE A 82 4.43 8.63 0.35
C PHE A 82 4.16 8.67 -1.15
N PHE A 83 3.81 9.82 -1.71
CA PHE A 83 3.86 10.07 -3.16
C PHE A 83 5.30 10.28 -3.65
N CYS A 84 6.20 10.65 -2.74
CA CYS A 84 7.61 10.89 -3.01
C CYS A 84 8.43 9.58 -2.90
N PRO A 85 9.64 9.54 -3.48
CA PRO A 85 10.57 8.44 -3.28
C PRO A 85 10.84 8.17 -1.79
N THR A 86 11.09 6.92 -1.46
CA THR A 86 11.38 6.49 -0.09
C THR A 86 12.65 7.14 0.44
N ARG A 87 12.55 7.77 1.61
CA ARG A 87 13.68 8.37 2.33
C ARG A 87 13.65 7.92 3.78
N VAL A 88 14.73 7.30 4.23
CA VAL A 88 14.90 6.86 5.62
C VAL A 88 15.90 7.77 6.32
N VAL A 89 15.48 8.39 7.41
CA VAL A 89 16.31 9.30 8.23
C VAL A 89 15.89 9.15 9.69
N ASP A 90 16.87 8.91 10.56
CA ASP A 90 16.69 8.94 12.02
C ASP A 90 15.47 8.14 12.54
N GLY A 91 15.30 6.90 12.05
CA GLY A 91 14.20 6.03 12.46
C GLY A 91 12.83 6.40 11.86
N THR A 92 12.81 7.23 10.83
CA THR A 92 11.59 7.58 10.08
C THR A 92 11.68 7.18 8.62
N ILE A 93 10.53 6.85 8.02
CA ILE A 93 10.35 6.72 6.57
C ILE A 93 9.48 7.89 6.10
N ASN A 94 10.00 8.74 5.22
CA ASN A 94 9.33 9.96 4.74
C ASN A 94 8.75 10.83 5.88
N GLY A 95 9.47 10.90 7.02
CA GLY A 95 9.07 11.64 8.21
C GLY A 95 8.12 10.89 9.15
N GLU A 96 7.67 9.69 8.81
CA GLU A 96 6.85 8.87 9.69
C GLU A 96 7.71 7.89 10.51
N PRO A 97 7.59 7.89 11.86
CA PRO A 97 8.27 6.92 12.70
C PRO A 97 7.77 5.51 12.42
N PHE A 98 8.67 4.54 12.42
CA PHE A 98 8.34 3.15 12.18
C PHE A 98 9.09 2.20 13.11
N SER A 99 8.57 0.99 13.23
CA SER A 99 9.23 -0.15 13.88
C SER A 99 9.02 -1.42 13.04
N PRO A 100 9.89 -2.43 13.16
CA PRO A 100 9.65 -3.68 12.46
C PRO A 100 8.45 -4.42 13.05
N GLY A 101 7.57 -4.93 12.19
CA GLY A 101 6.47 -5.81 12.56
C GLY A 101 6.90 -7.26 12.76
N VAL A 102 5.95 -8.17 12.92
CA VAL A 102 6.21 -9.61 13.08
C VAL A 102 6.83 -10.22 11.81
N THR A 103 6.48 -9.70 10.64
CA THR A 103 7.06 -10.08 9.35
C THR A 103 8.39 -9.36 9.06
N ARG A 104 8.79 -8.42 9.91
CA ARG A 104 9.87 -7.45 9.74
C ARG A 104 9.60 -6.37 8.67
N ALA A 105 8.42 -6.33 8.08
CA ALA A 105 8.01 -5.17 7.31
C ALA A 105 7.92 -3.93 8.23
N PRO A 106 8.29 -2.74 7.75
CA PRO A 106 8.17 -1.52 8.56
C PRO A 106 6.72 -1.18 8.85
N ILE A 107 6.37 -1.03 10.12
CA ILE A 107 5.05 -0.59 10.58
C ILE A 107 5.12 0.88 10.94
N LEU A 108 4.32 1.72 10.29
CA LEU A 108 4.21 3.15 10.56
C LEU A 108 3.44 3.35 11.88
N GLN A 109 4.08 3.97 12.86
CA GLN A 109 3.53 4.07 14.23
C GLN A 109 2.30 4.97 14.33
N ASN A 110 2.13 5.92 13.41
CA ASN A 110 0.99 6.83 13.40
C ASN A 110 -0.20 6.32 12.55
N ALA A 111 -0.09 5.16 11.92
CA ALA A 111 -1.21 4.53 11.26
C ALA A 111 -2.08 3.79 12.29
N HIS A 112 -3.41 3.99 12.22
CA HIS A 112 -4.35 3.40 13.20
C HIS A 112 -4.73 1.95 12.89
N ALA A 113 -4.51 1.51 11.66
CA ALA A 113 -4.77 0.13 11.27
C ALA A 113 -3.76 -0.33 10.22
N HIS A 114 -3.34 -1.59 10.34
CA HIS A 114 -2.46 -2.20 9.34
C HIS A 114 -2.67 -3.72 9.29
N VAL A 115 -2.23 -4.29 8.18
CA VAL A 115 -2.05 -5.73 8.01
C VAL A 115 -0.63 -6.01 7.58
N GLU A 116 -0.05 -7.07 8.12
CA GLU A 116 1.23 -7.61 7.67
C GLU A 116 0.99 -8.83 6.79
N CYS A 117 1.72 -8.90 5.69
CA CYS A 117 1.45 -9.87 4.65
C CYS A 117 2.72 -10.56 4.16
N GLU A 118 2.55 -11.82 3.73
CA GLU A 118 3.51 -12.54 2.91
C GLU A 118 3.08 -12.58 1.45
N VAL A 119 4.03 -12.36 0.54
CA VAL A 119 3.80 -12.42 -0.90
C VAL A 119 3.66 -13.88 -1.35
N ARG A 120 2.50 -14.25 -1.89
CA ARG A 120 2.24 -15.59 -2.42
C ARG A 120 2.49 -15.68 -3.92
N HIS A 121 2.10 -14.64 -4.66
CA HIS A 121 2.27 -14.62 -6.12
C HIS A 121 2.48 -13.22 -6.65
N ILE A 122 3.24 -13.08 -7.73
CA ILE A 122 3.44 -11.85 -8.47
C ILE A 122 3.14 -12.14 -9.94
N PHE A 123 2.22 -11.38 -10.51
CA PHE A 123 1.82 -11.48 -11.90
C PHE A 123 2.07 -10.15 -12.61
N SER A 124 3.01 -10.16 -13.57
CA SER A 124 3.42 -8.96 -14.30
C SER A 124 3.03 -9.08 -15.77
N ARG A 125 2.10 -8.23 -16.22
CA ARG A 125 1.70 -8.15 -17.62
C ARG A 125 1.58 -6.72 -18.13
N GLY A 126 1.08 -5.80 -17.31
CA GLY A 126 0.90 -4.40 -17.62
C GLY A 126 2.02 -3.53 -17.04
N ASP A 127 1.75 -2.25 -16.90
CA ASP A 127 2.62 -1.28 -16.24
C ASP A 127 2.59 -1.37 -14.70
N HIS A 128 1.66 -2.17 -14.16
CA HIS A 128 1.59 -2.57 -12.75
C HIS A 128 1.64 -4.10 -12.66
N ALA A 129 2.38 -4.59 -11.67
CA ALA A 129 2.34 -5.99 -11.27
C ALA A 129 1.21 -6.21 -10.27
N VAL A 130 0.43 -7.27 -10.45
CA VAL A 130 -0.57 -7.71 -9.46
C VAL A 130 0.13 -8.66 -8.49
N VAL A 131 0.12 -8.28 -7.21
CA VAL A 131 0.73 -9.06 -6.13
C VAL A 131 -0.37 -9.64 -5.28
N VAL A 132 -0.34 -10.97 -5.10
CA VAL A 132 -1.22 -11.69 -4.17
C VAL A 132 -0.50 -11.81 -2.84
N LEU A 133 -1.14 -11.33 -1.78
CA LEU A 133 -0.60 -11.19 -0.44
C LEU A 133 -1.49 -11.98 0.53
N GLU A 134 -0.90 -12.83 1.36
CA GLU A 134 -1.62 -13.49 2.45
C GLU A 134 -1.43 -12.70 3.74
N VAL A 135 -2.53 -12.36 4.41
CA VAL A 135 -2.51 -11.65 5.68
C VAL A 135 -2.04 -12.60 6.78
N ILE A 136 -0.96 -12.21 7.47
CA ILE A 136 -0.32 -12.96 8.55
C ILE A 136 -0.69 -12.37 9.91
N GLU A 137 -0.77 -11.04 10.00
CA GLU A 137 -1.12 -10.31 11.22
C GLU A 137 -1.98 -9.09 10.86
N ALA A 138 -2.82 -8.65 11.78
CA ALA A 138 -3.66 -7.47 11.61
C ALA A 138 -3.83 -6.73 12.93
N GLU A 139 -3.69 -5.41 12.90
CA GLU A 139 -3.97 -4.53 14.03
C GLU A 139 -4.89 -3.39 13.60
N CYS A 140 -5.82 -3.03 14.48
CA CYS A 140 -6.70 -1.88 14.31
C CYS A 140 -6.93 -1.22 15.66
N ASP A 141 -6.52 0.03 15.78
CA ASP A 141 -6.63 0.81 16.99
C ASP A 141 -7.82 1.78 16.88
N GLY A 142 -8.95 1.34 17.41
CA GLY A 142 -10.20 2.10 17.43
C GLY A 142 -11.01 2.03 16.14
N ASP A 143 -12.04 2.89 16.08
CA ASP A 143 -12.87 3.06 14.89
C ASP A 143 -12.23 4.09 13.98
N ILE A 144 -11.96 3.72 12.74
CA ILE A 144 -11.43 4.61 11.71
C ILE A 144 -12.45 4.80 10.59
N ASP A 145 -12.44 5.99 9.99
CA ASP A 145 -13.16 6.29 8.75
C ASP A 145 -12.15 6.17 7.60
N PRO A 146 -12.15 5.08 6.81
CA PRO A 146 -11.10 4.83 5.85
C PRO A 146 -11.00 5.92 4.78
N LEU A 147 -9.77 6.42 4.54
CA LEU A 147 -9.50 7.37 3.48
C LEU A 147 -9.71 6.71 2.11
N THR A 148 -10.48 7.38 1.25
CA THR A 148 -10.74 6.96 -0.11
C THR A 148 -10.22 7.97 -1.12
N VAL A 149 -9.97 7.53 -2.37
CA VAL A 149 -9.61 8.45 -3.46
C VAL A 149 -10.72 9.48 -3.68
N ALA A 150 -11.99 9.08 -3.61
CA ALA A 150 -13.14 9.97 -3.80
C ALA A 150 -13.24 11.07 -2.73
N ALA A 151 -12.82 10.79 -1.49
CA ALA A 151 -12.80 11.75 -0.39
C ALA A 151 -11.50 12.59 -0.35
N SER A 152 -10.52 12.29 -1.18
CA SER A 152 -9.25 13.01 -1.28
C SER A 152 -9.29 14.08 -2.37
N PRO A 153 -8.35 15.05 -2.37
CA PRO A 153 -8.22 16.02 -3.45
C PRO A 153 -7.52 15.47 -4.69
N TRP A 154 -7.09 14.19 -4.67
CA TRP A 154 -6.31 13.58 -5.75
C TRP A 154 -7.17 12.69 -6.64
N GLU A 155 -6.68 12.50 -7.87
CA GLU A 155 -7.22 11.58 -8.85
C GLU A 155 -6.17 10.54 -9.22
N TYR A 156 -6.59 9.27 -9.30
CA TYR A 156 -5.72 8.18 -9.74
C TYR A 156 -6.49 7.18 -10.61
N GLY A 157 -5.83 6.65 -11.64
CA GLY A 157 -6.42 5.65 -12.54
C GLY A 157 -7.00 6.23 -13.83
N GLY A 158 -7.52 5.35 -14.66
CA GLY A 158 -8.15 5.60 -15.97
C GLY A 158 -7.24 5.35 -17.16
#